data_bda4a63ac654c83fda8035798f72ca49
#
_entry.id   bda4a63ac654c83fda8035798f72ca49
#
_cell.length_a   1.000
_cell.length_b   1.000
_cell.length_c   1.000
_cell.angle_alpha   90.00
_cell.angle_beta   90.00
_cell.angle_gamma   90.00
#
_symmetry.space_group_name_H-M   'P 1'
#
loop_
_entity.id
_entity.type
_entity.pdbx_description
1 polymer ?
#
loop_
_entity_poly.entity_id
_entity_poly.type
_entity_poly.pdbx_seq_one_letter_code
_entity_poly.pdbx_strand_id
1 'polypeptide(L)'
;MLVTWASGSARNVADHLIRSVGLPAFGVAGDRVQVVNHCRECGSTGHGRLVLTGVPGDVTFHVNASYCPDVTLVAVTPAGAVGVDVERMDALSYYSGLDDVVQHPRERPTDDRSMALLWVRKESLLKATGRGLTVDPRQVQVATSEQCPELLSWEADEPPDAPVWMFDVDVSPDHVASVTVLAAERPHLVVRRAAVAASAHPATR
;
A
#
# COMPACT_ATOMS: atom_id res chain seq x y z
N MET A 1 8.14 -5.58 9.41
CA MET A 1 7.14 -4.72 8.77
C MET A 1 5.79 -4.94 9.44
N LEU A 2 5.09 -3.88 9.80
CA LEU A 2 3.70 -3.94 10.26
C LEU A 2 2.78 -3.44 9.17
N VAL A 3 1.76 -4.22 8.84
CA VAL A 3 0.58 -3.78 8.09
C VAL A 3 -0.60 -3.73 9.05
N THR A 4 -1.29 -2.61 9.09
CA THR A 4 -2.46 -2.43 9.93
C THR A 4 -3.62 -1.86 9.11
N TRP A 5 -4.84 -2.27 9.45
CA TRP A 5 -6.01 -1.79 8.79
C TRP A 5 -7.16 -1.55 9.76
N ALA A 6 -8.08 -0.68 9.38
CA ALA A 6 -9.26 -0.34 10.15
C ALA A 6 -10.44 -0.05 9.22
N SER A 7 -11.65 -0.16 9.76
CA SER A 7 -12.85 0.29 9.06
C SER A 7 -12.86 1.81 8.92
N GLY A 8 -13.34 2.29 7.77
CA GLY A 8 -13.41 3.69 7.40
C GLY A 8 -12.37 4.08 6.37
N SER A 9 -12.75 4.97 5.48
CA SER A 9 -11.94 5.46 4.37
C SER A 9 -11.66 6.94 4.55
N ALA A 10 -10.56 7.26 5.24
CA ALA A 10 -10.19 8.66 5.46
C ALA A 10 -8.70 8.84 5.80
N ARG A 11 -8.14 9.98 5.42
CA ARG A 11 -6.76 10.36 5.72
C ARG A 11 -6.47 10.38 7.24
N ASN A 12 -7.40 10.84 8.06
CA ASN A 12 -7.27 10.84 9.51
C ASN A 12 -7.19 9.43 10.11
N VAL A 13 -7.84 8.43 9.47
CA VAL A 13 -7.71 7.02 9.87
C VAL A 13 -6.29 6.53 9.61
N ALA A 14 -5.73 6.84 8.43
CA ALA A 14 -4.34 6.48 8.13
C ALA A 14 -3.34 7.16 9.08
N ASP A 15 -3.51 8.46 9.36
CA ASP A 15 -2.68 9.18 10.32
C ASP A 15 -2.73 8.53 11.71
N HIS A 16 -3.93 8.20 12.18
CA HIS A 16 -4.12 7.48 13.44
C HIS A 16 -3.44 6.10 13.42
N LEU A 17 -3.61 5.31 12.36
CA LEU A 17 -2.99 3.98 12.25
C LEU A 17 -1.46 4.08 12.26
N ILE A 18 -0.87 5.05 11.58
CA ILE A 18 0.58 5.26 11.55
C ILE A 18 1.07 5.63 12.95
N ARG A 19 0.49 6.65 13.57
CA ARG A 19 0.98 7.26 14.81
C ARG A 19 0.65 6.47 16.06
N SER A 20 -0.54 5.85 16.11
CA SER A 20 -1.03 5.18 17.32
C SER A 20 -0.86 3.65 17.31
N VAL A 21 -0.60 3.06 16.15
CA VAL A 21 -0.44 1.60 16.00
C VAL A 21 0.89 1.26 15.35
N GLY A 22 1.20 1.87 14.21
CA GLY A 22 2.37 1.54 13.39
C GLY A 22 3.68 1.83 14.09
N LEU A 23 3.93 3.09 14.43
CA LEU A 23 5.16 3.53 15.09
C LEU A 23 5.35 2.92 16.50
N PRO A 24 4.32 2.84 17.37
CA PRO A 24 4.46 2.17 18.66
C PRO A 24 4.86 0.71 18.59
N ALA A 25 4.50 -0.02 17.53
CA ALA A 25 4.96 -1.39 17.33
C ALA A 25 6.48 -1.54 17.17
N PHE A 26 7.17 -0.42 16.87
CA PHE A 26 8.63 -0.32 16.81
C PHE A 26 9.22 0.47 17.99
N GLY A 27 8.44 0.71 19.03
CA GLY A 27 8.91 1.46 20.21
C GLY A 27 8.99 2.98 20.01
N VAL A 28 8.38 3.52 18.95
CA VAL A 28 8.40 4.95 18.63
C VAL A 28 7.10 5.60 19.06
N ALA A 29 7.18 6.61 19.94
CA ALA A 29 6.02 7.42 20.30
C ALA A 29 5.59 8.31 19.12
N GLY A 30 4.35 8.13 18.67
CA GLY A 30 3.84 8.84 17.49
C GLY A 30 3.24 10.21 17.75
N ASP A 31 3.16 10.67 19.00
CA ASP A 31 2.52 11.93 19.41
C ASP A 31 3.18 13.18 18.82
N ARG A 32 4.49 13.15 18.61
CA ARG A 32 5.28 14.24 18.01
C ARG A 32 5.56 14.05 16.53
N VAL A 33 5.21 12.90 15.96
CA VAL A 33 5.45 12.60 14.55
C VAL A 33 4.34 13.23 13.71
N GLN A 34 4.72 13.86 12.61
CA GLN A 34 3.78 14.34 11.60
C GLN A 34 3.82 13.45 10.37
N VAL A 35 2.66 13.16 9.81
CA VAL A 35 2.48 12.43 8.55
C VAL A 35 2.13 13.44 7.47
N VAL A 36 3.04 13.70 6.55
CA VAL A 36 2.87 14.68 5.49
C VAL A 36 3.02 14.03 4.12
N ASN A 37 2.44 14.61 3.08
CA ASN A 37 2.78 14.24 1.72
C ASN A 37 4.05 14.96 1.29
N HIS A 38 4.78 14.34 0.39
CA HIS A 38 5.90 14.98 -0.30
C HIS A 38 5.99 14.49 -1.75
N CYS A 39 5.84 15.40 -2.68
CA CYS A 39 6.04 15.12 -4.10
C CYS A 39 7.51 15.36 -4.46
N ARG A 40 8.18 14.35 -5.02
CA ARG A 40 9.58 14.46 -5.44
C ARG A 40 9.78 15.38 -6.65
N GLU A 41 8.75 15.52 -7.49
CA GLU A 41 8.83 16.31 -8.71
C GLU A 41 8.64 17.81 -8.48
N CYS A 42 7.62 18.18 -7.70
CA CYS A 42 7.26 19.60 -7.52
C CYS A 42 7.45 20.11 -6.07
N GLY A 43 7.89 19.27 -5.13
CA GLY A 43 8.05 19.63 -3.72
C GLY A 43 6.75 19.84 -2.94
N SER A 44 5.56 19.67 -3.58
CA SER A 44 4.27 19.89 -2.95
C SER A 44 4.03 18.97 -1.76
N THR A 45 3.37 19.51 -0.74
CA THR A 45 2.86 18.75 0.41
C THR A 45 1.37 18.39 0.28
N GLY A 46 0.70 18.81 -0.80
CA GLY A 46 -0.70 18.50 -1.06
C GLY A 46 -0.92 17.11 -1.68
N HIS A 47 0.12 16.54 -2.30
CA HIS A 47 0.12 15.21 -2.92
C HIS A 47 1.50 14.57 -2.83
N GLY A 48 1.65 13.35 -3.38
CA GLY A 48 2.90 12.60 -3.37
C GLY A 48 2.93 11.52 -2.28
N ARG A 49 4.13 11.01 -1.98
CA ARG A 49 4.31 9.94 -0.99
C ARG A 49 4.09 10.45 0.42
N LEU A 50 3.63 9.56 1.29
CA LEU A 50 3.65 9.82 2.73
C LEU A 50 5.09 9.80 3.25
N VAL A 51 5.45 10.80 4.03
CA VAL A 51 6.72 10.88 4.75
C VAL A 51 6.46 11.25 6.20
N LEU A 52 7.34 10.79 7.09
CA LEU A 52 7.28 11.09 8.52
C LEU A 52 8.30 12.16 8.86
N THR A 53 7.90 13.14 9.66
CA THR A 53 8.80 14.15 10.24
C THR A 53 8.68 14.13 11.75
N GLY A 54 9.75 14.48 12.45
CA GLY A 54 9.77 14.45 13.92
C GLY A 54 9.92 13.06 14.54
N VAL A 55 10.30 12.05 13.76
CA VAL A 55 10.65 10.72 14.28
C VAL A 55 11.93 10.82 15.10
N PRO A 56 11.95 10.36 16.36
CA PRO A 56 13.17 10.40 17.17
C PRO A 56 14.19 9.34 16.74
N GLY A 57 15.48 9.62 16.89
CA GLY A 57 16.58 8.72 16.56
C GLY A 57 16.97 8.74 15.08
N ASP A 58 17.88 7.84 14.70
CA ASP A 58 18.49 7.79 13.36
C ASP A 58 17.79 6.78 12.41
N VAL A 59 16.69 6.17 12.86
CA VAL A 59 15.95 5.17 12.06
C VAL A 59 14.98 5.87 11.12
N THR A 60 15.14 5.65 9.82
CA THR A 60 14.17 6.07 8.81
C THR A 60 13.02 5.06 8.74
N PHE A 61 11.80 5.54 8.92
CA PHE A 61 10.60 4.74 8.69
C PHE A 61 9.97 5.10 7.35
N HIS A 62 9.59 4.08 6.62
CA HIS A 62 8.81 4.18 5.39
C HIS A 62 7.36 3.85 5.70
N VAL A 63 6.45 4.63 5.12
CA VAL A 63 5.00 4.48 5.31
C VAL A 63 4.28 4.60 3.99
N ASN A 64 3.20 3.87 3.86
CA ASN A 64 2.26 4.02 2.74
C ASN A 64 0.84 3.70 3.22
N ALA A 65 -0.16 4.27 2.53
CA ALA A 65 -1.56 4.03 2.82
C ALA A 65 -2.35 3.85 1.53
N SER A 66 -3.36 2.99 1.59
CA SER A 66 -4.39 2.85 0.57
C SER A 66 -5.78 2.87 1.20
N TYR A 67 -6.77 3.28 0.41
CA TYR A 67 -8.14 3.50 0.85
C TYR A 67 -9.11 2.89 -0.15
N CYS A 68 -10.04 2.07 0.33
CA CYS A 68 -11.27 1.74 -0.39
C CYS A 68 -12.48 2.24 0.41
N PRO A 69 -13.72 2.13 -0.08
CA PRO A 69 -14.87 2.80 0.55
C PRO A 69 -15.05 2.59 2.05
N ASP A 70 -14.66 1.45 2.57
CA ASP A 70 -14.91 1.02 3.95
C ASP A 70 -13.66 0.58 4.73
N VAL A 71 -12.48 0.59 4.08
CA VAL A 71 -11.20 0.17 4.70
C VAL A 71 -10.10 1.18 4.42
N THR A 72 -9.29 1.43 5.43
CA THR A 72 -7.97 2.06 5.31
C THR A 72 -6.90 1.04 5.65
N LEU A 73 -5.95 0.83 4.75
CA LEU A 73 -4.78 -0.04 4.90
C LEU A 73 -3.51 0.81 4.99
N VAL A 74 -2.64 0.49 5.95
CA VAL A 74 -1.37 1.20 6.18
C VAL A 74 -0.25 0.21 6.37
N ALA A 75 0.92 0.49 5.79
CA ALA A 75 2.18 -0.17 6.12
C ALA A 75 3.15 0.79 6.79
N VAL A 76 3.88 0.30 7.79
CA VAL A 76 4.99 0.99 8.47
C VAL A 76 6.17 0.03 8.58
N THR A 77 7.35 0.46 8.15
CA THR A 77 8.55 -0.37 8.19
C THR A 77 9.84 0.45 8.18
N PRO A 78 10.89 0.03 8.91
CA PRO A 78 12.24 0.58 8.74
C PRO A 78 13.05 -0.13 7.63
N ALA A 79 12.51 -1.20 7.00
CA ALA A 79 13.29 -2.08 6.12
C ALA A 79 13.61 -1.45 4.75
N GLY A 80 12.74 -0.55 4.26
CA GLY A 80 12.90 0.09 2.96
C GLY A 80 11.58 0.65 2.41
N ALA A 81 11.62 1.15 1.20
CA ALA A 81 10.46 1.76 0.56
C ALA A 81 9.28 0.77 0.48
N VAL A 82 8.10 1.22 0.84
CA VAL A 82 6.91 0.37 0.96
C VAL A 82 5.72 0.97 0.21
N GLY A 83 4.91 0.11 -0.38
CA GLY A 83 3.62 0.44 -0.96
C GLY A 83 2.56 -0.56 -0.54
N VAL A 84 1.35 -0.10 -0.35
CA VAL A 84 0.16 -0.93 -0.08
C VAL A 84 -0.96 -0.58 -1.03
N ASP A 85 -1.76 -1.58 -1.35
CA ASP A 85 -3.02 -1.35 -2.04
C ASP A 85 -4.12 -2.25 -1.49
N VAL A 86 -5.35 -1.73 -1.44
CA VAL A 86 -6.55 -2.45 -1.02
C VAL A 86 -7.74 -2.02 -1.86
N GLU A 87 -8.47 -3.02 -2.37
CA GLU A 87 -9.66 -2.79 -3.16
C GLU A 87 -10.82 -3.66 -2.66
N ARG A 88 -12.04 -3.15 -2.80
CA ARG A 88 -13.23 -3.91 -2.56
C ARG A 88 -13.69 -4.57 -3.86
N MET A 89 -14.02 -5.87 -3.80
CA MET A 89 -14.29 -6.68 -4.98
C MET A 89 -15.43 -6.14 -5.85
N ASP A 90 -16.49 -5.61 -5.24
CA ASP A 90 -17.61 -5.05 -5.99
C ASP A 90 -17.26 -3.72 -6.70
N ALA A 91 -16.33 -2.95 -6.16
CA ALA A 91 -15.87 -1.71 -6.81
C ALA A 91 -15.12 -2.00 -8.11
N LEU A 92 -14.35 -3.08 -8.16
CA LEU A 92 -13.58 -3.47 -9.35
C LEU A 92 -14.45 -3.92 -10.52
N SER A 93 -15.65 -4.45 -10.26
CA SER A 93 -16.61 -4.81 -11.31
C SER A 93 -17.10 -3.61 -12.14
N TYR A 94 -16.92 -2.38 -11.66
CA TYR A 94 -17.22 -1.16 -12.41
C TYR A 94 -16.10 -0.75 -13.37
N TYR A 95 -14.91 -1.34 -13.28
CA TYR A 95 -13.79 -1.05 -14.19
C TYR A 95 -13.80 -2.03 -15.37
N SER A 96 -14.82 -1.89 -16.28
CA SER A 96 -14.78 -2.61 -17.55
C SER A 96 -13.53 -2.20 -18.34
N GLY A 97 -12.72 -3.19 -18.79
CA GLY A 97 -11.46 -2.94 -19.50
C GLY A 97 -10.25 -2.75 -18.55
N LEU A 98 -10.34 -3.13 -17.28
CA LEU A 98 -9.19 -3.15 -16.38
C LEU A 98 -8.07 -4.05 -16.90
N ASP A 99 -8.42 -5.17 -17.52
CA ASP A 99 -7.51 -6.09 -18.20
C ASP A 99 -6.67 -5.39 -19.27
N ASP A 100 -7.28 -4.53 -20.09
CA ASP A 100 -6.60 -3.79 -21.16
C ASP A 100 -5.52 -2.82 -20.67
N VAL A 101 -5.63 -2.35 -19.44
CA VAL A 101 -4.71 -1.33 -18.87
C VAL A 101 -3.77 -1.89 -17.79
N VAL A 102 -4.03 -3.08 -17.29
CA VAL A 102 -3.26 -3.67 -16.18
C VAL A 102 -2.52 -4.92 -16.58
N GLN A 103 -3.13 -5.78 -17.41
CA GLN A 103 -2.63 -7.13 -17.65
C GLN A 103 -1.39 -7.15 -18.55
N HIS A 104 -0.28 -7.69 -18.03
CA HIS A 104 0.87 -8.00 -18.86
C HIS A 104 0.53 -9.16 -19.83
N PRO A 105 1.08 -9.19 -21.07
CA PRO A 105 0.74 -10.22 -22.07
C PRO A 105 0.96 -11.67 -21.64
N ARG A 106 1.77 -11.91 -20.61
CA ARG A 106 2.04 -13.27 -20.08
C ARG A 106 1.21 -13.63 -18.85
N GLU A 107 0.44 -12.71 -18.31
CA GLU A 107 -0.43 -12.96 -17.14
C GLU A 107 -1.74 -13.60 -17.60
N ARG A 108 -2.31 -14.48 -16.78
CA ARG A 108 -3.56 -15.20 -17.10
C ARG A 108 -4.43 -15.27 -15.83
N PRO A 109 -5.02 -14.14 -15.41
CA PRO A 109 -6.04 -14.19 -14.36
C PRO A 109 -7.23 -15.03 -14.85
N THR A 110 -7.81 -15.82 -13.97
CA THR A 110 -8.86 -16.81 -14.30
C THR A 110 -10.26 -16.34 -13.94
N ASP A 111 -10.35 -15.32 -13.10
CA ASP A 111 -11.60 -14.75 -12.60
C ASP A 111 -11.40 -13.30 -12.10
N ASP A 112 -12.48 -12.64 -11.70
CA ASP A 112 -12.46 -11.25 -11.22
C ASP A 112 -11.56 -11.09 -9.99
N ARG A 113 -11.49 -12.08 -9.11
CA ARG A 113 -10.66 -12.02 -7.91
C ARG A 113 -9.17 -12.08 -8.26
N SER A 114 -8.80 -12.93 -9.18
CA SER A 114 -7.40 -13.02 -9.65
C SER A 114 -6.97 -11.77 -10.41
N MET A 115 -7.88 -11.14 -11.16
CA MET A 115 -7.64 -9.84 -11.78
C MET A 115 -7.47 -8.73 -10.73
N ALA A 116 -8.33 -8.72 -9.71
CA ALA A 116 -8.25 -7.78 -8.61
C ALA A 116 -6.94 -7.92 -7.82
N LEU A 117 -6.50 -9.15 -7.54
CA LEU A 117 -5.20 -9.43 -6.91
C LEU A 117 -4.04 -8.96 -7.79
N LEU A 118 -4.13 -9.17 -9.10
CA LEU A 118 -3.14 -8.67 -10.04
C LEU A 118 -3.02 -7.15 -9.96
N TRP A 119 -4.14 -6.44 -9.92
CA TRP A 119 -4.19 -5.00 -9.79
C TRP A 119 -3.53 -4.51 -8.49
N VAL A 120 -3.98 -4.98 -7.32
CA VAL A 120 -3.44 -4.52 -6.04
C VAL A 120 -1.97 -4.88 -5.84
N ARG A 121 -1.49 -5.99 -6.41
CA ARG A 121 -0.07 -6.34 -6.42
C ARG A 121 0.75 -5.33 -7.21
N LYS A 122 0.32 -4.97 -8.42
CA LYS A 122 0.99 -3.97 -9.26
C LYS A 122 0.95 -2.60 -8.64
N GLU A 123 -0.21 -2.15 -8.15
CA GLU A 123 -0.35 -0.86 -7.47
C GLU A 123 0.55 -0.77 -6.23
N SER A 124 0.58 -1.81 -5.39
CA SER A 124 1.47 -1.83 -4.22
C SER A 124 2.95 -1.71 -4.62
N LEU A 125 3.36 -2.40 -5.69
CA LEU A 125 4.72 -2.34 -6.23
C LEU A 125 5.02 -0.94 -6.79
N LEU A 126 4.16 -0.38 -7.63
CA LEU A 126 4.34 0.94 -8.21
C LEU A 126 4.38 2.04 -7.13
N LYS A 127 3.58 1.91 -6.07
CA LYS A 127 3.64 2.78 -4.89
C LYS A 127 4.96 2.62 -4.13
N ALA A 128 5.48 1.40 -3.99
CA ALA A 128 6.76 1.15 -3.33
C ALA A 128 7.92 1.80 -4.11
N THR A 129 7.94 1.72 -5.44
CA THR A 129 8.95 2.41 -6.27
C THR A 129 8.82 3.93 -6.21
N GLY A 130 7.64 4.44 -5.86
CA GLY A 130 7.33 5.87 -5.83
C GLY A 130 7.03 6.47 -7.18
N ARG A 131 6.86 5.66 -8.21
CA ARG A 131 6.57 6.09 -9.58
C ARG A 131 5.08 6.13 -9.88
N GLY A 132 4.28 5.34 -9.15
CA GLY A 132 2.86 5.21 -9.41
C GLY A 132 2.59 4.85 -10.87
N LEU A 133 1.52 5.36 -11.43
CA LEU A 133 1.10 5.07 -12.81
C LEU A 133 1.91 5.82 -13.90
N THR A 134 3.05 6.42 -13.58
CA THR A 134 4.00 6.85 -14.64
C THR A 134 4.66 5.65 -15.30
N VAL A 135 4.67 4.50 -14.64
CA VAL A 135 5.02 3.20 -15.22
C VAL A 135 3.74 2.54 -15.71
N ASP A 136 3.72 2.11 -16.95
CA ASP A 136 2.61 1.32 -17.51
C ASP A 136 2.56 -0.05 -16.80
N PRO A 137 1.47 -0.39 -16.08
CA PRO A 137 1.35 -1.68 -15.39
C PRO A 137 1.53 -2.89 -16.30
N ARG A 138 1.26 -2.75 -17.59
CA ARG A 138 1.44 -3.83 -18.59
C ARG A 138 2.90 -4.18 -18.87
N GLN A 139 3.84 -3.31 -18.50
CA GLN A 139 5.28 -3.55 -18.57
C GLN A 139 5.85 -4.24 -17.32
N VAL A 140 4.99 -4.56 -16.36
CA VAL A 140 5.37 -5.21 -15.11
C VAL A 140 4.62 -6.52 -14.99
N GLN A 141 5.34 -7.64 -14.97
CA GLN A 141 4.74 -8.96 -14.78
C GLN A 141 4.86 -9.37 -13.31
N VAL A 142 3.73 -9.68 -12.68
CA VAL A 142 3.68 -10.27 -11.35
C VAL A 142 3.02 -11.65 -11.37
N ALA A 143 3.24 -12.45 -10.33
CA ALA A 143 2.59 -13.74 -10.19
C ALA A 143 1.06 -13.59 -10.13
N THR A 144 0.32 -14.54 -10.70
CA THR A 144 -1.14 -14.61 -10.61
C THR A 144 -1.60 -15.13 -9.25
N SER A 145 -2.93 -15.16 -9.00
CA SER A 145 -3.51 -15.55 -7.71
C SER A 145 -3.14 -16.95 -7.21
N GLU A 146 -2.85 -17.88 -8.11
CA GLU A 146 -2.50 -19.27 -7.78
C GLU A 146 -1.03 -19.43 -7.32
N GLN A 147 -0.24 -18.36 -7.38
CA GLN A 147 1.18 -18.34 -7.06
C GLN A 147 1.44 -17.43 -5.86
N CYS A 148 2.56 -17.63 -5.18
CA CYS A 148 3.04 -16.66 -4.20
C CYS A 148 3.24 -15.30 -4.86
N PRO A 149 2.85 -14.18 -4.21
CA PRO A 149 3.07 -12.85 -4.77
C PRO A 149 4.57 -12.61 -5.02
N GLU A 150 4.90 -12.30 -6.28
CA GLU A 150 6.28 -12.13 -6.73
C GLU A 150 6.33 -11.24 -7.98
N LEU A 151 7.36 -10.40 -8.10
CA LEU A 151 7.71 -9.72 -9.34
C LEU A 151 8.45 -10.71 -10.25
N LEU A 152 7.89 -11.01 -11.42
CA LEU A 152 8.44 -11.95 -12.39
C LEU A 152 9.29 -11.25 -13.46
N SER A 153 8.85 -10.08 -13.96
CA SER A 153 9.64 -9.25 -14.86
C SER A 153 9.27 -7.78 -14.75
N TRP A 154 10.24 -6.93 -15.07
CA TRP A 154 10.09 -5.49 -15.18
C TRP A 154 10.63 -5.06 -16.55
N GLU A 155 9.75 -4.66 -17.46
CA GLU A 155 10.07 -4.29 -18.84
C GLU A 155 10.07 -2.76 -19.05
N ALA A 156 9.64 -2.00 -18.06
CA ALA A 156 9.73 -0.53 -18.07
C ALA A 156 11.16 -0.04 -17.80
N ASP A 157 11.40 1.22 -18.14
CA ASP A 157 12.66 1.89 -17.78
C ASP A 157 12.88 1.89 -16.28
N GLU A 158 14.15 1.84 -15.85
CA GLU A 158 14.58 1.96 -14.47
C GLU A 158 13.88 0.94 -13.52
N PRO A 159 14.33 -0.30 -13.43
CA PRO A 159 13.77 -1.30 -12.51
C PRO A 159 13.88 -0.86 -11.04
N PRO A 160 13.17 -1.53 -10.12
CA PRO A 160 13.36 -1.31 -8.68
C PRO A 160 14.82 -1.38 -8.27
N ASP A 161 15.25 -0.46 -7.42
CA ASP A 161 16.64 -0.29 -6.97
C ASP A 161 17.07 -1.25 -5.85
N ALA A 162 16.15 -2.10 -5.38
CA ALA A 162 16.38 -3.10 -4.37
C ALA A 162 15.50 -4.36 -4.61
N PRO A 163 15.83 -5.51 -3.99
CA PRO A 163 14.99 -6.71 -4.04
C PRO A 163 13.54 -6.42 -3.65
N VAL A 164 12.62 -6.98 -4.41
CA VAL A 164 11.17 -6.80 -4.26
C VAL A 164 10.59 -7.94 -3.43
N TRP A 165 9.93 -7.61 -2.33
CA TRP A 165 9.21 -8.56 -1.50
C TRP A 165 7.73 -8.20 -1.49
N MET A 166 6.91 -9.11 -1.97
CA MET A 166 5.46 -8.92 -2.08
C MET A 166 4.73 -9.88 -1.13
N PHE A 167 3.60 -9.42 -0.59
CA PHE A 167 2.74 -10.21 0.28
C PHE A 167 1.29 -9.82 0.02
N ASP A 168 0.42 -10.81 -0.13
CA ASP A 168 -1.02 -10.55 -0.05
C ASP A 168 -1.42 -10.37 1.42
N VAL A 169 -2.41 -9.54 1.65
CA VAL A 169 -2.90 -9.18 2.99
C VAL A 169 -4.36 -9.61 3.12
N ASP A 170 -4.62 -10.45 4.10
CA ASP A 170 -5.99 -10.85 4.42
C ASP A 170 -6.68 -9.76 5.24
N VAL A 171 -7.64 -9.08 4.64
CA VAL A 171 -8.45 -8.01 5.24
C VAL A 171 -9.86 -8.53 5.53
N SER A 172 -10.58 -8.97 4.51
CA SER A 172 -11.87 -9.65 4.61
C SER A 172 -12.19 -10.37 3.28
N PRO A 173 -13.19 -11.28 3.26
CA PRO A 173 -13.58 -11.97 2.02
C PRO A 173 -13.95 -11.05 0.86
N ASP A 174 -14.48 -9.86 1.17
CA ASP A 174 -14.93 -8.88 0.16
C ASP A 174 -13.82 -7.96 -0.35
N HIS A 175 -12.58 -8.16 0.13
CA HIS A 175 -11.44 -7.32 -0.22
C HIS A 175 -10.30 -8.14 -0.81
N VAL A 176 -9.49 -7.48 -1.61
CA VAL A 176 -8.15 -7.90 -2.00
C VAL A 176 -7.15 -6.83 -1.59
N ALA A 177 -6.00 -7.24 -1.09
CA ALA A 177 -4.98 -6.30 -0.67
C ALA A 177 -3.58 -6.88 -0.83
N SER A 178 -2.62 -6.01 -1.11
CA SER A 178 -1.20 -6.39 -1.24
C SER A 178 -0.30 -5.34 -0.61
N VAL A 179 0.84 -5.78 -0.13
CA VAL A 179 1.95 -4.94 0.32
C VAL A 179 3.22 -5.35 -0.39
N THR A 180 3.96 -4.37 -0.88
CA THR A 180 5.28 -4.54 -1.47
C THR A 180 6.31 -3.72 -0.71
N VAL A 181 7.47 -4.30 -0.45
CA VAL A 181 8.61 -3.59 0.16
C VAL A 181 9.86 -3.82 -0.67
N LEU A 182 10.63 -2.75 -0.88
CA LEU A 182 11.93 -2.77 -1.51
C LEU A 182 12.98 -2.79 -0.41
N ALA A 183 13.60 -3.95 -0.17
CA ALA A 183 14.51 -4.14 0.93
C ALA A 183 15.58 -5.19 0.61
N ALA A 184 16.79 -5.06 1.19
CA ALA A 184 17.88 -6.01 0.99
C ALA A 184 17.52 -7.43 1.46
N GLU A 185 16.74 -7.53 2.55
CA GLU A 185 16.28 -8.79 3.12
C GLU A 185 14.77 -8.84 3.21
N ARG A 186 14.21 -10.06 3.13
CA ARG A 186 12.76 -10.27 3.26
C ARG A 186 12.30 -9.92 4.68
N PRO A 187 11.45 -8.90 4.85
CA PRO A 187 10.99 -8.53 6.18
C PRO A 187 9.96 -9.53 6.71
N HIS A 188 9.94 -9.72 8.03
CA HIS A 188 8.85 -10.43 8.68
C HIS A 188 7.58 -9.54 8.63
N LEU A 189 6.50 -10.07 8.07
CA LEU A 189 5.20 -9.40 7.99
C LEU A 189 4.36 -9.68 9.23
N VAL A 190 3.85 -8.64 9.86
CA VAL A 190 2.80 -8.71 10.89
C VAL A 190 1.59 -7.94 10.39
N VAL A 191 0.43 -8.60 10.38
CA VAL A 191 -0.84 -7.97 10.00
C VAL A 191 -1.70 -7.79 11.24
N ARG A 192 -2.31 -6.60 11.42
CA ARG A 192 -3.20 -6.30 12.54
C ARG A 192 -4.43 -5.53 12.08
N ARG A 193 -5.60 -5.95 12.57
CA ARG A 193 -6.79 -5.11 12.54
C ARG A 193 -6.75 -4.17 13.74
N ALA A 194 -6.90 -2.87 13.52
CA ALA A 194 -7.00 -1.88 14.58
C ALA A 194 -8.45 -1.43 14.78
N ALA A 195 -8.81 -1.17 16.02
CA ALA A 195 -10.06 -0.47 16.34
C ALA A 195 -9.77 1.03 16.27
N VAL A 196 -10.43 1.75 15.38
CA VAL A 196 -10.45 3.21 15.38
C VAL A 196 -11.74 3.65 16.08
N ALA A 197 -11.61 4.37 17.17
CA ALA A 197 -12.78 4.96 17.82
C ALA A 197 -13.49 5.86 16.78
N ALA A 198 -14.77 5.62 16.55
CA ALA A 198 -15.56 6.49 15.71
C ALA A 198 -15.44 7.92 16.24
N SER A 199 -14.76 8.80 15.50
CA SER A 199 -14.74 10.21 15.82
C SER A 199 -16.20 10.69 15.76
N ALA A 200 -16.76 11.09 16.89
CA ALA A 200 -18.06 11.73 16.93
C ALA A 200 -18.02 12.91 15.95
N HIS A 201 -18.78 12.81 14.88
CA HIS A 201 -19.05 13.97 14.01
C HIS A 201 -19.68 15.01 14.94
N PRO A 202 -19.14 16.23 15.01
CA PRO A 202 -19.88 17.30 15.64
C PRO A 202 -21.18 17.45 14.84
N ALA A 203 -22.30 17.21 15.53
CA ALA A 203 -23.60 17.49 14.96
C ALA A 203 -23.65 18.98 14.58
N THR A 204 -23.63 19.27 13.29
CA THR A 204 -23.95 20.60 12.76
C THR A 204 -25.38 20.91 13.13
N ARG A 205 -25.54 21.87 14.05
CA ARG A 205 -26.81 22.57 14.29
C ARG A 205 -27.06 23.58 13.16
#